data_e9b8bb93f99fc439255d85139ebfed78
#
_entry.id   e9b8bb93f99fc439255d85139ebfed78
#
_cell.length_a   1.000
_cell.length_b   1.000
_cell.length_c   1.000
_cell.angle_alpha   90.00
_cell.angle_beta   90.00
_cell.angle_gamma   90.00
#
_symmetry.space_group_name_H-M   'P 1'
#
loop_
_entity.id
_entity.type
_entity.pdbx_description
1 polymer ?
#
loop_
_entity_poly.entity_id
_entity_poly.type
_entity_poly.pdbx_seq_one_letter_code
_entity_poly.pdbx_strand_id
1 'polypeptide(L)'
;MPTAIVSGASRGLGFENAKGLAALGYDIVMLAKDQSRLSLAQQSLQRHYPNQHFTTYAVDLEDQQATRKTVELIAEQQPAAEIMILAHGVMSEKMSKTLRTTDAEWRRVMAINLDSVFTIVNGLSPAMVEARNGRIIIYSACLGRMSGPGNAGGLAPYRISKAGVNALVRNLAHETGLGARGVLIDAVCPNHSQTDMGGPDAPRTVAEGAACALWLATREFNPGDTTGVLWEDNQIVEW
;
A
#
# COMPACT_ATOMS: atom_id res chain seq x y z
N MET A 1 20.06 -8.75 5.30
CA MET A 1 18.93 -8.42 6.20
C MET A 1 17.63 -8.64 5.43
N PRO A 2 16.50 -8.92 6.07
CA PRO A 2 15.23 -9.03 5.35
C PRO A 2 14.86 -7.69 4.73
N THR A 3 14.20 -7.71 3.58
CA THR A 3 13.89 -6.51 2.81
C THR A 3 12.39 -6.28 2.72
N ALA A 4 11.98 -5.01 2.88
CA ALA A 4 10.61 -4.57 2.71
C ALA A 4 10.50 -3.49 1.63
N ILE A 5 9.46 -3.57 0.81
CA ILE A 5 9.13 -2.60 -0.23
C ILE A 5 7.95 -1.75 0.26
N VAL A 6 8.10 -0.44 0.26
CA VAL A 6 7.06 0.49 0.70
C VAL A 6 6.83 1.58 -0.36
N SER A 7 5.62 1.64 -0.90
CA SER A 7 5.23 2.74 -1.78
C SER A 7 4.52 3.86 -1.02
N GLY A 8 4.59 5.09 -1.54
CA GLY A 8 4.14 6.27 -0.80
C GLY A 8 5.04 6.62 0.39
N ALA A 9 6.30 6.14 0.37
CA ALA A 9 7.21 6.16 1.52
C ALA A 9 7.85 7.51 1.84
N SER A 10 7.57 8.57 1.08
CA SER A 10 8.16 9.90 1.33
C SER A 10 7.48 10.68 2.48
N ARG A 11 6.29 10.27 2.92
CA ARG A 11 5.51 10.94 3.98
C ARG A 11 4.34 10.08 4.46
N GLY A 12 3.65 10.56 5.50
CA GLY A 12 2.39 9.98 5.97
C GLY A 12 2.49 8.50 6.34
N LEU A 13 1.44 7.74 6.02
CA LEU A 13 1.32 6.34 6.40
C LEU A 13 2.46 5.46 5.83
N GLY A 14 2.86 5.69 4.57
CA GLY A 14 3.95 4.94 3.95
C GLY A 14 5.30 5.20 4.65
N PHE A 15 5.60 6.44 5.00
CA PHE A 15 6.82 6.77 5.76
C PHE A 15 6.80 6.16 7.16
N GLU A 16 5.67 6.20 7.86
CA GLU A 16 5.55 5.60 9.19
C GLU A 16 5.70 4.07 9.15
N ASN A 17 5.16 3.41 8.13
CA ASN A 17 5.40 1.98 7.92
C ASN A 17 6.88 1.68 7.62
N ALA A 18 7.52 2.47 6.76
CA ALA A 18 8.95 2.32 6.47
C ALA A 18 9.81 2.47 7.74
N LYS A 19 9.48 3.45 8.58
CA LYS A 19 10.12 3.69 9.87
C LYS A 19 9.90 2.51 10.83
N GLY A 20 8.66 2.01 10.96
CA GLY A 20 8.34 0.87 11.82
C GLY A 20 9.08 -0.40 11.40
N LEU A 21 9.15 -0.69 10.09
CA LEU A 21 9.89 -1.83 9.56
C LEU A 21 11.40 -1.69 9.74
N ALA A 22 11.95 -0.48 9.55
CA ALA A 22 13.37 -0.21 9.81
C ALA A 22 13.73 -0.44 11.27
N ALA A 23 12.86 -0.05 12.21
CA ALA A 23 13.03 -0.30 13.65
C ALA A 23 13.04 -1.80 13.98
N LEU A 24 12.42 -2.63 13.15
CA LEU A 24 12.41 -4.11 13.27
C LEU A 24 13.58 -4.77 12.51
N GLY A 25 14.48 -3.98 11.94
CA GLY A 25 15.69 -4.50 11.30
C GLY A 25 15.59 -4.78 9.79
N TYR A 26 14.53 -4.32 9.12
CA TYR A 26 14.38 -4.47 7.67
C TYR A 26 15.16 -3.41 6.90
N ASP A 27 15.77 -3.81 5.80
CA ASP A 27 16.19 -2.92 4.73
C ASP A 27 14.95 -2.45 3.96
N ILE A 28 14.90 -1.18 3.56
CA ILE A 28 13.68 -0.60 2.99
C ILE A 28 13.91 -0.10 1.56
N VAL A 29 13.09 -0.61 0.65
CA VAL A 29 12.93 -0.07 -0.71
C VAL A 29 11.78 0.91 -0.70
N MET A 30 12.06 2.17 -0.94
CA MET A 30 11.14 3.29 -0.82
C MET A 30 10.72 3.81 -2.20
N LEU A 31 9.42 3.83 -2.51
CA LEU A 31 8.88 4.39 -3.74
C LEU A 31 8.02 5.62 -3.44
N ALA A 32 8.21 6.70 -4.20
CA ALA A 32 7.35 7.87 -4.20
C ALA A 32 7.56 8.72 -5.46
N LYS A 33 6.64 9.67 -5.74
CA LYS A 33 6.71 10.54 -6.91
C LYS A 33 7.81 11.61 -6.80
N ASP A 34 7.91 12.25 -5.65
CA ASP A 34 8.78 13.41 -5.41
C ASP A 34 10.16 12.96 -4.92
N GLN A 35 11.16 13.07 -5.78
CA GLN A 35 12.54 12.70 -5.48
C GLN A 35 13.12 13.47 -4.29
N SER A 36 12.84 14.76 -4.17
CA SER A 36 13.40 15.59 -3.11
C SER A 36 12.85 15.18 -1.74
N ARG A 37 11.53 14.99 -1.64
CA ARG A 37 10.88 14.49 -0.41
C ARG A 37 11.32 13.07 -0.08
N LEU A 38 11.48 12.22 -1.09
CA LEU A 38 11.94 10.85 -0.91
C LEU A 38 13.37 10.80 -0.37
N SER A 39 14.25 11.65 -0.87
CA SER A 39 15.63 11.78 -0.38
C SER A 39 15.70 12.29 1.06
N LEU A 40 14.85 13.26 1.44
CA LEU A 40 14.76 13.73 2.82
C LEU A 40 14.25 12.64 3.77
N ALA A 41 13.25 11.87 3.34
CA ALA A 41 12.73 10.74 4.10
C ALA A 41 13.80 9.65 4.30
N GLN A 42 14.53 9.29 3.24
CA GLN A 42 15.64 8.35 3.30
C GLN A 42 16.72 8.83 4.29
N GLN A 43 17.17 10.08 4.18
CA GLN A 43 18.19 10.64 5.09
C GLN A 43 17.72 10.65 6.54
N SER A 44 16.43 10.90 6.78
CA SER A 44 15.85 10.85 8.11
C SER A 44 15.92 9.43 8.68
N LEU A 45 15.49 8.42 7.90
CA LEU A 45 15.55 7.02 8.31
C LEU A 45 16.99 6.54 8.52
N GLN A 46 17.91 6.87 7.61
CA GLN A 46 19.32 6.48 7.71
C GLN A 46 20.01 7.00 8.96
N ARG A 47 19.64 8.21 9.41
CA ARG A 47 20.17 8.78 10.67
C ARG A 47 19.69 8.04 11.91
N HIS A 48 18.45 7.56 11.91
CA HIS A 48 17.85 6.86 13.05
C HIS A 48 18.18 5.36 13.05
N TYR A 49 18.38 4.78 11.86
CA TYR A 49 18.61 3.36 11.65
C TYR A 49 19.88 3.15 10.79
N PRO A 50 21.07 3.42 11.35
CA PRO A 50 22.33 3.44 10.57
C PRO A 50 22.74 2.06 10.03
N ASN A 51 22.22 0.97 10.60
CA ASN A 51 22.56 -0.39 10.20
C ASN A 51 21.67 -0.94 9.05
N GLN A 52 20.57 -0.27 8.72
CA GLN A 52 19.67 -0.65 7.64
C GLN A 52 20.02 0.08 6.34
N HIS A 53 19.72 -0.57 5.23
CA HIS A 53 19.87 0.05 3.91
C HIS A 53 18.52 0.61 3.42
N PHE A 54 18.58 1.82 2.85
CA PHE A 54 17.42 2.50 2.29
C PHE A 54 17.65 2.79 0.80
N THR A 55 16.98 2.05 -0.07
CA THR A 55 17.02 2.26 -1.52
C THR A 55 15.80 3.06 -1.95
N THR A 56 15.97 4.04 -2.84
CA THR A 56 14.88 4.93 -3.26
C THR A 56 14.65 4.88 -4.76
N TYR A 57 13.37 4.84 -5.15
CA TYR A 57 12.94 4.92 -6.54
C TYR A 57 11.88 6.02 -6.67
N ALA A 58 12.25 7.11 -7.36
CA ALA A 58 11.29 8.17 -7.69
C ALA A 58 10.52 7.78 -8.95
N VAL A 59 9.22 7.62 -8.83
CA VAL A 59 8.34 7.24 -9.94
C VAL A 59 6.97 7.88 -9.81
N ASP A 60 6.48 8.44 -10.90
CA ASP A 60 5.08 8.87 -11.01
C ASP A 60 4.21 7.67 -11.35
N LEU A 61 3.44 7.21 -10.37
CA LEU A 61 2.58 6.04 -10.52
C LEU A 61 1.36 6.29 -11.43
N GLU A 62 1.15 7.51 -11.90
CA GLU A 62 0.21 7.82 -12.98
C GLU A 62 0.75 7.36 -14.34
N ASP A 63 2.08 7.37 -14.53
CA ASP A 63 2.76 6.84 -15.71
C ASP A 63 2.96 5.33 -15.58
N GLN A 64 2.10 4.56 -16.25
CA GLN A 64 2.12 3.10 -16.20
C GLN A 64 3.39 2.50 -16.82
N GLN A 65 3.98 3.16 -17.83
CA GLN A 65 5.22 2.70 -18.45
C GLN A 65 6.42 2.91 -17.52
N ALA A 66 6.53 4.09 -16.90
CA ALA A 66 7.53 4.37 -15.88
C ALA A 66 7.40 3.45 -14.68
N THR A 67 6.15 3.21 -14.24
CA THR A 67 5.85 2.28 -13.15
C THR A 67 6.35 0.87 -13.48
N ARG A 68 6.02 0.34 -14.67
CA ARG A 68 6.46 -1.00 -15.10
C ARG A 68 7.97 -1.14 -15.12
N LYS A 69 8.68 -0.18 -15.72
CA LYS A 69 10.16 -0.16 -15.75
C LYS A 69 10.77 -0.13 -14.35
N THR A 70 10.21 0.66 -13.46
CA THR A 70 10.69 0.73 -12.07
C THR A 70 10.46 -0.59 -11.33
N VAL A 71 9.31 -1.23 -11.55
CA VAL A 71 9.00 -2.54 -10.97
C VAL A 71 9.96 -3.62 -11.45
N GLU A 72 10.26 -3.66 -12.75
CA GLU A 72 11.23 -4.59 -13.33
C GLU A 72 12.62 -4.40 -12.70
N LEU A 73 13.07 -3.17 -12.56
CA LEU A 73 14.34 -2.85 -11.91
C LEU A 73 14.38 -3.30 -10.44
N ILE A 74 13.29 -3.08 -9.70
CA ILE A 74 13.19 -3.53 -8.31
C ILE A 74 13.21 -5.06 -8.25
N ALA A 75 12.49 -5.76 -9.13
CA ALA A 75 12.46 -7.22 -9.17
C ALA A 75 13.86 -7.82 -9.40
N GLU A 76 14.67 -7.19 -10.25
CA GLU A 76 16.06 -7.60 -10.49
C GLU A 76 16.97 -7.35 -9.28
N GLN A 77 16.80 -6.20 -8.61
CA GLN A 77 17.71 -5.76 -7.55
C GLN A 77 17.31 -6.27 -6.15
N GLN A 78 16.05 -6.62 -5.94
CA GLN A 78 15.48 -6.99 -4.65
C GLN A 78 14.64 -8.28 -4.74
N PRO A 79 15.16 -9.38 -5.27
CA PRO A 79 14.39 -10.60 -5.48
C PRO A 79 13.95 -11.29 -4.17
N ALA A 80 14.58 -10.95 -3.06
CA ALA A 80 14.33 -11.55 -1.75
C ALA A 80 13.47 -10.68 -0.82
N ALA A 81 12.72 -9.72 -1.35
CA ALA A 81 11.81 -8.92 -0.52
C ALA A 81 10.70 -9.79 0.09
N GLU A 82 10.49 -9.66 1.40
CA GLU A 82 9.53 -10.46 2.16
C GLU A 82 8.24 -9.70 2.50
N ILE A 83 8.31 -8.37 2.52
CA ILE A 83 7.19 -7.49 2.84
C ILE A 83 6.98 -6.49 1.71
N MET A 84 5.72 -6.27 1.35
CA MET A 84 5.30 -5.22 0.43
C MET A 84 4.13 -4.46 1.04
N ILE A 85 4.32 -3.14 1.30
CA ILE A 85 3.26 -2.24 1.77
C ILE A 85 2.98 -1.19 0.70
N LEU A 86 1.80 -1.24 0.08
CA LEU A 86 1.38 -0.27 -0.91
C LEU A 86 0.50 0.79 -0.27
N ALA A 87 1.12 1.90 0.17
CA ALA A 87 0.48 3.00 0.89
C ALA A 87 0.26 4.26 0.05
N HIS A 88 0.54 4.20 -1.25
CA HIS A 88 0.28 5.31 -2.16
C HIS A 88 -1.20 5.44 -2.51
N GLY A 89 -1.59 6.63 -2.88
CA GLY A 89 -2.93 6.91 -3.38
C GLY A 89 -3.22 8.41 -3.44
N VAL A 90 -4.24 8.73 -4.20
CA VAL A 90 -4.75 10.11 -4.35
C VAL A 90 -6.25 10.12 -4.11
N MET A 91 -6.74 11.22 -3.54
CA MET A 91 -8.17 11.47 -3.43
C MET A 91 -8.71 12.00 -4.76
N SER A 92 -9.98 11.72 -5.06
CA SER A 92 -10.72 12.46 -6.09
C SER A 92 -10.87 13.93 -5.69
N GLU A 93 -11.06 14.80 -6.67
CA GLU A 93 -11.45 16.17 -6.41
C GLU A 93 -12.67 16.21 -5.47
N LYS A 94 -12.67 17.19 -4.55
CA LYS A 94 -13.74 17.35 -3.58
C LYS A 94 -15.09 17.50 -4.31
N MET A 95 -16.11 16.83 -3.78
CA MET A 95 -17.47 16.85 -4.33
C MET A 95 -17.64 16.24 -5.73
N SER A 96 -16.65 15.51 -6.23
CA SER A 96 -16.74 14.79 -7.51
C SER A 96 -17.86 13.74 -7.46
N LYS A 97 -19.00 14.12 -8.08
CA LYS A 97 -20.12 13.19 -8.30
C LYS A 97 -19.93 12.46 -9.61
N THR A 98 -20.36 11.21 -9.71
CA THR A 98 -20.19 10.37 -10.91
C THR A 98 -20.59 11.12 -12.20
N LEU A 99 -21.76 11.77 -12.21
CA LEU A 99 -22.27 12.49 -13.39
C LEU A 99 -21.49 13.77 -13.75
N ARG A 100 -20.53 14.19 -12.94
CA ARG A 100 -19.69 15.38 -13.17
C ARG A 100 -18.19 15.08 -13.15
N THR A 101 -17.81 13.83 -12.95
CA THR A 101 -16.43 13.40 -13.01
C THR A 101 -15.95 13.43 -14.45
N THR A 102 -14.83 14.09 -14.71
CA THR A 102 -14.21 14.11 -16.05
C THR A 102 -13.46 12.80 -16.30
N ASP A 103 -13.30 12.44 -17.58
CA ASP A 103 -12.48 11.30 -17.97
C ASP A 103 -11.03 11.44 -17.49
N ALA A 104 -10.48 12.65 -17.48
CA ALA A 104 -9.13 12.91 -17.02
C ALA A 104 -8.98 12.59 -15.52
N GLU A 105 -9.91 13.08 -14.68
CA GLU A 105 -9.88 12.79 -13.24
C GLU A 105 -10.12 11.30 -12.96
N TRP A 106 -11.04 10.68 -13.70
CA TRP A 106 -11.24 9.24 -13.61
C TRP A 106 -9.96 8.47 -13.89
N ARG A 107 -9.31 8.73 -15.03
CA ARG A 107 -8.07 8.05 -15.42
C ARG A 107 -6.95 8.29 -14.43
N ARG A 108 -6.76 9.54 -13.96
CA ARG A 108 -5.74 9.89 -12.97
C ARG A 108 -5.88 9.06 -11.69
N VAL A 109 -7.07 9.01 -11.12
CA VAL A 109 -7.30 8.30 -9.86
C VAL A 109 -7.19 6.79 -10.05
N MET A 110 -7.75 6.24 -11.13
CA MET A 110 -7.66 4.81 -11.42
C MET A 110 -6.21 4.39 -11.69
N ALA A 111 -5.46 5.16 -12.48
CA ALA A 111 -4.05 4.90 -12.78
C ALA A 111 -3.20 4.81 -11.51
N ILE A 112 -3.36 5.78 -10.58
CA ILE A 112 -2.57 5.82 -9.35
C ILE A 112 -3.06 4.81 -8.32
N ASN A 113 -4.38 4.71 -8.09
CA ASN A 113 -4.89 3.95 -6.96
C ASN A 113 -5.12 2.46 -7.24
N LEU A 114 -5.26 2.06 -8.51
CA LEU A 114 -5.57 0.68 -8.89
C LEU A 114 -4.58 0.10 -9.91
N ASP A 115 -4.38 0.76 -11.06
CA ASP A 115 -3.55 0.20 -12.13
C ASP A 115 -2.08 0.06 -11.69
N SER A 116 -1.55 1.06 -10.98
CA SER A 116 -0.19 0.99 -10.43
C SER A 116 -0.06 -0.08 -9.35
N VAL A 117 -1.09 -0.25 -8.50
CA VAL A 117 -1.14 -1.33 -7.51
C VAL A 117 -1.06 -2.69 -8.20
N PHE A 118 -1.88 -2.90 -9.24
CA PHE A 118 -1.81 -4.10 -10.06
C PHE A 118 -0.41 -4.30 -10.66
N THR A 119 0.17 -3.26 -11.25
CA THR A 119 1.50 -3.34 -11.89
C THR A 119 2.59 -3.73 -10.89
N ILE A 120 2.59 -3.14 -9.69
CA ILE A 120 3.56 -3.43 -8.64
C ILE A 120 3.40 -4.86 -8.13
N VAL A 121 2.17 -5.25 -7.80
CA VAL A 121 1.89 -6.61 -7.31
C VAL A 121 2.22 -7.66 -8.37
N ASN A 122 1.80 -7.45 -9.62
CA ASN A 122 2.06 -8.37 -10.73
C ASN A 122 3.56 -8.60 -10.97
N GLY A 123 4.37 -7.57 -10.81
CA GLY A 123 5.82 -7.69 -11.06
C GLY A 123 6.65 -8.16 -9.86
N LEU A 124 6.21 -7.88 -8.63
CA LEU A 124 7.03 -8.15 -7.43
C LEU A 124 6.54 -9.35 -6.60
N SER A 125 5.26 -9.70 -6.62
CA SER A 125 4.76 -10.82 -5.83
C SER A 125 5.17 -12.22 -6.32
N PRO A 126 5.47 -12.47 -7.60
CA PRO A 126 5.89 -13.81 -8.04
C PRO A 126 7.08 -14.37 -7.26
N ALA A 127 8.10 -13.56 -6.98
CA ALA A 127 9.26 -13.98 -6.20
C ALA A 127 8.88 -14.37 -4.75
N MET A 128 7.98 -13.63 -4.12
CA MET A 128 7.47 -13.93 -2.78
C MET A 128 6.69 -15.27 -2.77
N VAL A 129 5.88 -15.51 -3.81
CA VAL A 129 5.10 -16.75 -3.95
C VAL A 129 6.01 -17.94 -4.18
N GLU A 130 7.04 -17.79 -5.00
CA GLU A 130 8.05 -18.83 -5.26
C GLU A 130 8.86 -19.17 -4.00
N ALA A 131 9.26 -18.13 -3.26
CA ALA A 131 9.96 -18.26 -1.97
C ALA A 131 9.07 -18.80 -0.85
N ARG A 132 7.74 -18.85 -1.05
CA ARG A 132 6.75 -19.19 -0.04
C ARG A 132 6.87 -18.36 1.24
N ASN A 133 7.24 -17.10 1.07
CA ASN A 133 7.42 -16.15 2.17
C ASN A 133 7.04 -14.75 1.68
N GLY A 134 5.92 -14.23 2.18
CA GLY A 134 5.51 -12.88 1.78
C GLY A 134 4.37 -12.32 2.62
N ARG A 135 4.42 -11.01 2.80
CA ARG A 135 3.35 -10.20 3.38
C ARG A 135 3.07 -9.04 2.44
N ILE A 136 1.91 -9.03 1.82
CA ILE A 136 1.48 -7.99 0.88
C ILE A 136 0.30 -7.26 1.49
N ILE A 137 0.51 -6.01 1.86
CA ILE A 137 -0.49 -5.15 2.50
C ILE A 137 -0.80 -3.98 1.57
N ILE A 138 -2.05 -3.82 1.20
CA ILE A 138 -2.48 -2.78 0.29
C ILE A 138 -3.46 -1.84 1.00
N TYR A 139 -3.13 -0.56 1.04
CA TYR A 139 -3.98 0.45 1.62
C TYR A 139 -5.25 0.66 0.78
N SER A 140 -6.36 0.23 1.35
CA SER A 140 -7.71 0.51 0.87
C SER A 140 -8.30 1.70 1.66
N ALA A 141 -9.59 1.72 1.83
CA ALA A 141 -10.32 2.70 2.63
C ALA A 141 -11.70 2.15 3.01
N CYS A 142 -12.24 2.60 4.13
CA CYS A 142 -13.64 2.36 4.49
C CYS A 142 -14.61 2.84 3.39
N LEU A 143 -14.23 3.84 2.61
CA LEU A 143 -15.00 4.35 1.48
C LEU A 143 -15.01 3.43 0.25
N GLY A 144 -14.15 2.42 0.19
CA GLY A 144 -14.15 1.36 -0.84
C GLY A 144 -15.04 0.17 -0.50
N ARG A 145 -15.70 0.16 0.67
CA ARG A 145 -16.63 -0.89 1.08
C ARG A 145 -17.97 -0.73 0.37
N MET A 146 -18.68 -1.84 0.17
CA MET A 146 -20.08 -1.84 -0.32
C MET A 146 -21.09 -1.76 0.84
N SER A 147 -20.61 -1.89 2.08
CA SER A 147 -21.37 -1.82 3.33
C SER A 147 -20.91 -0.66 4.23
N GLY A 148 -21.65 -0.34 5.27
CA GLY A 148 -21.27 0.64 6.29
C GLY A 148 -20.87 2.01 5.70
N PRO A 149 -19.69 2.55 6.04
CA PRO A 149 -19.23 3.88 5.57
C PRO A 149 -19.08 3.98 4.05
N GLY A 150 -18.95 2.87 3.35
CA GLY A 150 -18.94 2.80 1.89
C GLY A 150 -20.29 3.05 1.25
N ASN A 151 -21.37 2.87 1.99
CA ASN A 151 -22.75 3.04 1.51
C ASN A 151 -23.15 4.54 1.42
N ALA A 152 -22.43 5.29 0.57
CA ALA A 152 -22.70 6.69 0.31
C ALA A 152 -22.19 7.09 -1.08
N GLY A 153 -22.72 8.18 -1.63
CA GLY A 153 -22.31 8.72 -2.93
C GLY A 153 -21.17 9.76 -2.82
N GLY A 154 -20.69 10.20 -3.97
CA GLY A 154 -19.58 11.16 -4.10
C GLY A 154 -18.22 10.50 -4.13
N LEU A 155 -17.19 11.24 -4.52
CA LEU A 155 -15.81 10.76 -4.66
C LEU A 155 -15.70 9.50 -5.55
N ALA A 156 -16.49 9.44 -6.62
CA ALA A 156 -16.68 8.21 -7.40
C ALA A 156 -15.37 7.54 -7.84
N PRO A 157 -14.38 8.21 -8.46
CA PRO A 157 -13.13 7.56 -8.85
C PRO A 157 -12.39 6.96 -7.65
N TYR A 158 -12.33 7.70 -6.53
CA TYR A 158 -11.66 7.22 -5.32
C TYR A 158 -12.32 5.96 -4.75
N ARG A 159 -13.65 6.02 -4.52
CA ARG A 159 -14.40 4.89 -3.96
C ARG A 159 -14.28 3.65 -4.84
N ILE A 160 -14.45 3.83 -6.15
CA ILE A 160 -14.37 2.73 -7.12
C ILE A 160 -12.96 2.17 -7.18
N SER A 161 -11.91 3.01 -7.16
CA SER A 161 -10.54 2.52 -7.13
C SER A 161 -10.24 1.70 -5.87
N LYS A 162 -10.75 2.11 -4.70
CA LYS A 162 -10.55 1.38 -3.44
C LYS A 162 -11.40 0.10 -3.36
N ALA A 163 -12.59 0.07 -3.94
CA ALA A 163 -13.36 -1.16 -4.16
C ALA A 163 -12.62 -2.12 -5.11
N GLY A 164 -12.01 -1.59 -6.18
CA GLY A 164 -11.15 -2.36 -7.09
C GLY A 164 -9.93 -2.95 -6.38
N VAL A 165 -9.29 -2.20 -5.48
CA VAL A 165 -8.20 -2.72 -4.63
C VAL A 165 -8.69 -3.87 -3.75
N ASN A 166 -9.87 -3.75 -3.13
CA ASN A 166 -10.45 -4.83 -2.32
C ASN A 166 -10.67 -6.11 -3.16
N ALA A 167 -11.22 -5.95 -4.36
CA ALA A 167 -11.42 -7.06 -5.28
C ALA A 167 -10.10 -7.70 -5.73
N LEU A 168 -9.07 -6.87 -6.03
CA LEU A 168 -7.74 -7.34 -6.40
C LEU A 168 -7.08 -8.15 -5.28
N VAL A 169 -7.12 -7.65 -4.05
CA VAL A 169 -6.59 -8.35 -2.86
C VAL A 169 -7.24 -9.71 -2.68
N ARG A 170 -8.58 -9.75 -2.73
CA ARG A 170 -9.33 -11.00 -2.61
C ARG A 170 -8.96 -12.00 -3.71
N ASN A 171 -8.93 -11.56 -4.97
CA ASN A 171 -8.60 -12.41 -6.11
C ASN A 171 -7.17 -12.98 -5.97
N LEU A 172 -6.19 -12.11 -5.70
CA LEU A 172 -4.79 -12.52 -5.58
C LEU A 172 -4.56 -13.48 -4.41
N ALA A 173 -5.21 -13.27 -3.27
CA ALA A 173 -5.12 -14.16 -2.13
C ALA A 173 -5.67 -15.57 -2.46
N HIS A 174 -6.77 -15.67 -3.22
CA HIS A 174 -7.30 -16.95 -3.70
C HIS A 174 -6.35 -17.62 -4.70
N GLU A 175 -5.82 -16.89 -5.69
CA GLU A 175 -4.87 -17.41 -6.67
C GLU A 175 -3.58 -17.94 -6.02
N THR A 176 -3.14 -17.32 -4.93
CA THR A 176 -1.95 -17.73 -4.18
C THR A 176 -2.24 -18.77 -3.08
N GLY A 177 -3.48 -19.23 -2.94
CA GLY A 177 -3.88 -20.33 -2.08
C GLY A 177 -4.19 -19.92 -0.63
N LEU A 178 -4.64 -18.69 -0.40
CA LEU A 178 -5.11 -18.22 0.90
C LEU A 178 -4.15 -18.53 2.06
N GLY A 179 -2.88 -18.17 1.88
CA GLY A 179 -1.84 -18.41 2.88
C GLY A 179 -1.19 -19.79 2.82
N ALA A 180 -1.79 -20.80 2.18
CA ALA A 180 -1.23 -22.17 2.12
C ALA A 180 0.17 -22.25 1.46
N ARG A 181 0.55 -21.22 0.72
CA ARG A 181 1.87 -21.08 0.11
C ARG A 181 2.81 -20.12 0.86
N GLY A 182 2.49 -19.77 2.11
CA GLY A 182 3.33 -18.88 2.92
C GLY A 182 3.21 -17.39 2.59
N VAL A 183 2.28 -16.99 1.72
CA VAL A 183 2.05 -15.58 1.36
C VAL A 183 0.69 -15.12 1.87
N LEU A 184 0.67 -14.05 2.68
CA LEU A 184 -0.54 -13.38 3.14
C LEU A 184 -0.72 -12.08 2.38
N ILE A 185 -1.94 -11.85 1.89
CA ILE A 185 -2.27 -10.71 1.04
C ILE A 185 -3.55 -10.07 1.58
N ASP A 186 -3.43 -8.86 2.10
CA ASP A 186 -4.53 -8.23 2.83
C ASP A 186 -4.71 -6.76 2.43
N ALA A 187 -5.95 -6.29 2.47
CA ALA A 187 -6.27 -4.88 2.40
C ALA A 187 -6.35 -4.28 3.81
N VAL A 188 -5.97 -3.02 3.97
CA VAL A 188 -6.09 -2.30 5.22
C VAL A 188 -6.81 -0.95 5.04
N CYS A 189 -7.75 -0.66 5.93
CA CYS A 189 -8.33 0.66 6.07
C CYS A 189 -7.62 1.40 7.23
N PRO A 190 -6.92 2.52 6.96
CA PRO A 190 -6.24 3.30 8.00
C PRO A 190 -7.20 4.20 8.79
N ASN A 191 -8.47 4.22 8.41
CA ASN A 191 -9.44 5.24 8.83
C ASN A 191 -8.97 6.67 8.47
N HIS A 192 -9.61 7.68 9.03
CA HIS A 192 -9.30 9.08 8.76
C HIS A 192 -8.09 9.52 9.61
N SER A 193 -6.91 9.56 8.98
CA SER A 193 -5.62 9.81 9.63
C SER A 193 -5.02 11.15 9.19
N GLN A 194 -4.24 11.79 10.06
CA GLN A 194 -3.58 13.10 9.89
C GLN A 194 -2.46 13.03 8.84
N THR A 195 -2.85 12.96 7.58
CA THR A 195 -1.97 13.00 6.41
C THR A 195 -2.34 14.20 5.54
N ASP A 196 -1.55 14.49 4.52
CA ASP A 196 -1.90 15.55 3.55
C ASP A 196 -3.27 15.28 2.89
N MET A 197 -3.67 14.03 2.76
CA MET A 197 -4.98 13.63 2.24
C MET A 197 -6.09 13.79 3.28
N GLY A 198 -5.84 13.41 4.51
CA GLY A 198 -6.82 13.43 5.59
C GLY A 198 -6.99 14.80 6.26
N GLY A 199 -5.97 15.65 6.17
CA GLY A 199 -5.94 16.96 6.82
C GLY A 199 -5.53 16.90 8.29
N PRO A 200 -5.23 18.07 8.89
CA PRO A 200 -4.72 18.15 10.27
C PRO A 200 -5.80 17.81 11.32
N ASP A 201 -7.08 17.98 10.98
CA ASP A 201 -8.19 17.74 11.88
C ASP A 201 -8.67 16.28 11.88
N ALA A 202 -7.98 15.39 11.19
CA ALA A 202 -8.30 13.97 11.20
C ALA A 202 -8.14 13.41 12.63
N PRO A 203 -9.05 12.51 13.08
CA PRO A 203 -9.06 12.04 14.47
C PRO A 203 -7.89 11.15 14.84
N ARG A 204 -7.19 10.57 13.86
CA ARG A 204 -6.07 9.66 14.10
C ARG A 204 -4.74 10.29 13.71
N THR A 205 -3.74 10.06 14.52
CA THR A 205 -2.35 10.32 14.17
C THR A 205 -1.91 9.41 13.01
N VAL A 206 -0.81 9.78 12.36
CA VAL A 206 -0.20 8.93 11.31
C VAL A 206 0.22 7.57 11.87
N ALA A 207 0.75 7.55 13.11
CA ALA A 207 1.18 6.31 13.76
C ALA A 207 0.00 5.35 14.03
N GLU A 208 -1.13 5.86 14.54
CA GLU A 208 -2.35 5.06 14.72
C GLU A 208 -2.89 4.53 13.39
N GLY A 209 -2.89 5.35 12.34
CA GLY A 209 -3.33 4.93 11.01
C GLY A 209 -2.43 3.89 10.34
N ALA A 210 -1.14 3.86 10.70
CA ALA A 210 -0.17 2.90 10.16
C ALA A 210 -0.11 1.58 10.95
N ALA A 211 -0.57 1.56 12.19
CA ALA A 211 -0.38 0.45 13.12
C ALA A 211 -0.92 -0.89 12.61
N CYS A 212 -2.12 -0.90 12.03
CA CYS A 212 -2.73 -2.12 11.51
C CYS A 212 -1.93 -2.72 10.34
N ALA A 213 -1.44 -1.87 9.42
CA ALA A 213 -0.61 -2.32 8.31
C ALA A 213 0.73 -2.89 8.79
N LEU A 214 1.36 -2.26 9.77
CA LEU A 214 2.59 -2.76 10.37
C LEU A 214 2.38 -4.09 11.08
N TRP A 215 1.29 -4.24 11.83
CA TRP A 215 0.93 -5.50 12.46
C TRP A 215 0.70 -6.60 11.42
N LEU A 216 -0.05 -6.34 10.34
CA LEU A 216 -0.27 -7.30 9.25
C LEU A 216 1.05 -7.73 8.59
N ALA A 217 1.97 -6.79 8.40
CA ALA A 217 3.26 -7.03 7.77
C ALA A 217 4.19 -7.90 8.62
N THR A 218 4.03 -7.88 9.94
CA THR A 218 4.97 -8.50 10.88
C THR A 218 4.37 -9.64 11.71
N ARG A 219 3.08 -9.95 11.52
CA ARG A 219 2.43 -11.06 12.22
C ARG A 219 3.04 -12.39 11.82
N GLU A 220 3.16 -13.30 12.79
CA GLU A 220 3.54 -14.68 12.52
C GLU A 220 2.52 -15.33 11.58
N PHE A 221 3.00 -16.23 10.75
CA PHE A 221 2.17 -17.03 9.86
C PHE A 221 1.91 -18.40 10.49
N ASN A 222 0.63 -18.72 10.66
CA ASN A 222 0.20 -20.04 11.07
C ASN A 222 -0.70 -20.66 10.00
N PRO A 223 -0.63 -21.98 9.77
CA PRO A 223 -1.54 -22.64 8.84
C PRO A 223 -3.00 -22.36 9.21
N GLY A 224 -3.77 -21.82 8.25
CA GLY A 224 -5.15 -21.44 8.46
C GLY A 224 -5.37 -19.98 8.85
N ASP A 225 -4.32 -19.16 8.93
CA ASP A 225 -4.47 -17.71 9.13
C ASP A 225 -5.35 -17.08 8.05
N THR A 226 -6.20 -16.17 8.48
CA THR A 226 -7.09 -15.45 7.57
C THR A 226 -6.31 -14.43 6.73
N THR A 227 -6.52 -14.46 5.44
CA THR A 227 -5.96 -13.53 4.45
C THR A 227 -6.96 -13.31 3.30
N GLY A 228 -6.74 -12.34 2.46
CA GLY A 228 -7.66 -11.98 1.37
C GLY A 228 -8.87 -11.21 1.87
N VAL A 229 -8.73 -10.45 2.95
CA VAL A 229 -9.80 -9.69 3.61
C VAL A 229 -9.40 -8.24 3.83
N LEU A 230 -10.37 -7.41 4.22
CA LEU A 230 -10.14 -6.03 4.64
C LEU A 230 -10.01 -5.97 6.17
N TRP A 231 -8.92 -5.35 6.61
CA TRP A 231 -8.64 -5.13 8.03
C TRP A 231 -8.82 -3.67 8.41
N GLU A 232 -9.34 -3.45 9.60
CA GLU A 232 -9.44 -2.15 10.25
C GLU A 232 -9.20 -2.36 11.76
N ASP A 233 -8.22 -1.67 12.35
CA ASP A 233 -7.88 -1.81 13.78
C ASP A 233 -7.60 -3.25 14.22
N ASN A 234 -6.86 -4.00 13.41
CA ASN A 234 -6.53 -5.41 13.61
C ASN A 234 -7.76 -6.35 13.65
N GLN A 235 -8.89 -5.88 13.12
CA GLN A 235 -10.12 -6.67 13.00
C GLN A 235 -10.55 -6.77 11.54
N ILE A 236 -11.15 -7.89 11.18
CA ILE A 236 -11.72 -8.09 9.85
C ILE A 236 -13.03 -7.30 9.77
N VAL A 237 -13.17 -6.53 8.70
CA VAL A 237 -14.40 -5.79 8.38
C VAL A 237 -14.98 -6.26 7.05
N GLU A 238 -16.29 -6.12 6.92
CA GLU A 238 -16.97 -6.44 5.67
C GLU A 238 -16.53 -5.51 4.52
N TRP A 239 -16.54 -6.07 3.31
CA TRP A 239 -16.23 -5.33 2.08
C TRP A 239 -17.23 -4.22 1.75
#